data_9447fc99642d4596928316bd4ad88556
#
_entry.id   9447fc99642d4596928316bd4ad88556
#
_cell.length_a   1.000
_cell.length_b   1.000
_cell.length_c   1.000
_cell.angle_alpha   90.00
_cell.angle_beta   90.00
_cell.angle_gamma   90.00
#
_symmetry.space_group_name_H-M   'P 1'
#
loop_
_entity.id
_entity.type
_entity.pdbx_description
1 polymer ?
#
loop_
_entity_poly.entity_id
_entity_poly.type
_entity_poly.pdbx_seq_one_letter_code
_entity_poly.pdbx_strand_id
1 'polypeptide(L)'
;REFFQNGFGIKVLPIERVGVYMTGSITALPSSIIHTATPAKVAGAGSIFGVTPTDPSGKVNPYKLIAARFAGIEKIYKGSGAQAIAAFAFGTESIPQVDKIAGPGNIFVAMAKQQVNGSVGIDALYGPTETLVIADEFADPQICAADILHAAEHDALAIPVLITTSKDIAKAVSGII
;
A
#
# COMPACT_ATOMS: atom_id res chain seq x y z
N ARG A 1 -18.22 -10.38 -15.49
CA ARG A 1 -18.25 -11.83 -15.77
C ARG A 1 -19.42 -12.45 -15.03
N GLU A 2 -20.05 -13.41 -15.64
CA GLU A 2 -21.21 -14.11 -15.06
C GLU A 2 -20.91 -15.62 -15.06
N PHE A 3 -21.24 -16.27 -13.96
CA PHE A 3 -21.09 -17.72 -13.78
C PHE A 3 -22.43 -18.26 -13.27
N PHE A 4 -23.06 -19.15 -14.01
CA PHE A 4 -24.33 -19.77 -13.63
C PHE A 4 -24.22 -21.30 -13.64
N GLN A 5 -24.72 -21.93 -12.58
CA GLN A 5 -24.83 -23.38 -12.47
C GLN A 5 -26.05 -23.76 -11.64
N ASN A 6 -26.90 -24.66 -12.17
CA ASN A 6 -28.09 -25.19 -11.47
C ASN A 6 -29.05 -24.13 -10.93
N GLY A 7 -29.28 -23.03 -11.68
CA GLY A 7 -30.21 -21.97 -11.28
C GLY A 7 -29.61 -20.93 -10.31
N PHE A 8 -28.35 -21.08 -9.91
CA PHE A 8 -27.62 -20.10 -9.09
C PHE A 8 -26.47 -19.51 -9.91
N GLY A 9 -26.12 -18.27 -9.63
CA GLY A 9 -25.05 -17.59 -10.35
C GLY A 9 -24.35 -16.51 -9.55
N ILE A 10 -23.13 -16.18 -9.99
CA ILE A 10 -22.35 -15.05 -9.49
C ILE A 10 -22.16 -14.08 -10.64
N LYS A 11 -22.55 -12.84 -10.43
CA LYS A 11 -22.26 -11.73 -11.34
C LYS A 11 -21.16 -10.86 -10.73
N VAL A 12 -20.01 -10.81 -11.40
CA VAL A 12 -18.89 -9.96 -11.00
C VAL A 12 -18.97 -8.65 -11.78
N LEU A 13 -19.13 -7.55 -11.06
CA LEU A 13 -19.18 -6.19 -11.61
C LEU A 13 -17.93 -5.43 -11.17
N PRO A 14 -17.40 -4.52 -12.01
CA PRO A 14 -16.34 -3.61 -11.60
C PRO A 14 -16.86 -2.63 -10.55
N ILE A 15 -15.96 -2.13 -9.72
CA ILE A 15 -16.22 -1.03 -8.78
C ILE A 15 -16.29 0.26 -9.57
N GLU A 16 -17.21 1.16 -9.24
CA GLU A 16 -17.39 2.39 -10.00
C GLU A 16 -16.27 3.39 -9.69
N ARG A 17 -16.01 3.68 -8.41
CA ARG A 17 -15.04 4.69 -7.98
C ARG A 17 -14.04 4.12 -6.98
N VAL A 18 -12.75 4.25 -7.28
CA VAL A 18 -11.65 3.79 -6.42
C VAL A 18 -10.80 4.98 -6.00
N GLY A 19 -10.59 5.12 -4.69
CA GLY A 19 -9.67 6.08 -4.09
C GLY A 19 -8.32 5.41 -3.80
N VAL A 20 -7.23 5.94 -4.34
CA VAL A 20 -5.87 5.46 -4.13
C VAL A 20 -5.14 6.39 -3.18
N TYR A 21 -4.76 5.88 -2.01
CA TYR A 21 -3.87 6.60 -1.10
C TYR A 21 -2.42 6.46 -1.58
N MET A 22 -1.90 7.54 -2.13
CA MET A 22 -0.55 7.61 -2.70
C MET A 22 0.45 8.00 -1.63
N THR A 23 0.96 7.02 -0.91
CA THR A 23 1.89 7.21 0.24
C THR A 23 3.21 7.90 -0.13
N GLY A 24 4.06 8.17 0.86
CA GLY A 24 5.39 8.77 0.70
C GLY A 24 5.37 10.28 0.86
N SER A 25 5.48 10.77 2.10
CA SER A 25 5.66 12.20 2.41
C SER A 25 7.13 12.62 2.28
N ILE A 26 8.05 11.77 2.73
CA ILE A 26 9.50 12.02 2.72
C ILE A 26 10.13 11.46 1.43
N THR A 27 9.83 10.22 1.11
CA THR A 27 10.35 9.52 -0.09
C THR A 27 9.22 9.26 -1.08
N ALA A 28 9.46 9.51 -2.37
CA ALA A 28 8.51 9.15 -3.40
C ALA A 28 8.47 7.63 -3.55
N LEU A 29 7.27 7.05 -3.50
CA LEU A 29 7.05 5.62 -3.71
C LEU A 29 6.16 5.38 -4.95
N PRO A 30 6.69 5.57 -6.16
CA PRO A 30 5.92 5.42 -7.39
C PRO A 30 5.43 3.99 -7.63
N SER A 31 6.19 2.99 -7.17
CA SER A 31 5.80 1.58 -7.26
C SER A 31 4.50 1.27 -6.52
N SER A 32 4.31 1.83 -5.31
CA SER A 32 3.07 1.65 -4.54
C SER A 32 1.84 2.17 -5.29
N ILE A 33 1.99 3.26 -6.05
CA ILE A 33 0.91 3.83 -6.87
C ILE A 33 0.54 2.86 -7.98
N ILE A 34 1.55 2.33 -8.67
CA ILE A 34 1.37 1.37 -9.77
C ILE A 34 0.72 0.09 -9.25
N HIS A 35 1.23 -0.47 -8.13
CA HIS A 35 0.68 -1.69 -7.52
C HIS A 35 -0.77 -1.54 -7.05
N THR A 36 -1.19 -0.32 -6.69
CA THR A 36 -2.55 -0.07 -6.18
C THR A 36 -3.53 0.29 -7.31
N ALA A 37 -3.14 1.20 -8.19
CA ALA A 37 -4.05 1.73 -9.20
C ALA A 37 -4.18 0.81 -10.44
N THR A 38 -3.11 0.12 -10.84
CA THR A 38 -3.16 -0.75 -12.01
C THR A 38 -4.15 -1.92 -11.87
N PRO A 39 -4.22 -2.64 -10.73
CA PRO A 39 -5.25 -3.65 -10.52
C PRO A 39 -6.67 -3.09 -10.61
N ALA A 40 -6.92 -1.90 -10.07
CA ALA A 40 -8.23 -1.25 -10.17
C ALA A 40 -8.60 -0.96 -11.64
N LYS A 41 -7.65 -0.44 -12.41
CA LYS A 41 -7.82 -0.19 -13.85
C LYS A 41 -8.08 -1.47 -14.64
N VAL A 42 -7.30 -2.52 -14.39
CA VAL A 42 -7.46 -3.83 -15.07
C VAL A 42 -8.78 -4.49 -14.69
N ALA A 43 -9.23 -4.33 -13.45
CA ALA A 43 -10.52 -4.80 -12.98
C ALA A 43 -11.70 -4.04 -13.59
N GLY A 44 -11.46 -2.94 -14.31
CA GLY A 44 -12.47 -2.14 -14.98
C GLY A 44 -13.15 -1.11 -14.10
N ALA A 45 -12.46 -0.60 -13.06
CA ALA A 45 -13.00 0.50 -12.26
C ALA A 45 -13.40 1.68 -13.16
N GLY A 46 -14.55 2.28 -12.89
CA GLY A 46 -15.09 3.37 -13.70
C GLY A 46 -14.25 4.63 -13.60
N SER A 47 -13.81 5.00 -12.39
CA SER A 47 -12.92 6.14 -12.12
C SER A 47 -11.93 5.82 -11.01
N ILE A 48 -10.70 6.32 -11.14
CA ILE A 48 -9.64 6.15 -10.14
C ILE A 48 -9.12 7.52 -9.73
N PHE A 49 -9.28 7.83 -8.44
CA PHE A 49 -8.83 9.09 -7.84
C PHE A 49 -7.65 8.84 -6.93
N GLY A 50 -6.67 9.75 -6.92
CA GLY A 50 -5.52 9.71 -6.03
C GLY A 50 -5.59 10.78 -4.94
N VAL A 51 -5.09 10.49 -3.74
CA VAL A 51 -4.78 11.49 -2.72
C VAL A 51 -3.34 11.32 -2.27
N THR A 52 -2.60 12.42 -2.12
CA THR A 52 -1.18 12.37 -1.76
C THR A 52 -0.77 13.57 -0.91
N PRO A 53 0.14 13.38 0.06
CA PRO A 53 0.80 14.50 0.70
C PRO A 53 1.63 15.31 -0.29
N THR A 54 1.83 16.57 0.04
CA THR A 54 2.71 17.50 -0.67
C THR A 54 4.01 17.72 0.11
N ASP A 55 5.00 18.27 -0.55
CA ASP A 55 6.14 18.89 0.12
C ASP A 55 5.72 20.18 0.89
N PRO A 56 6.62 20.79 1.67
CA PRO A 56 6.34 22.04 2.39
C PRO A 56 5.97 23.23 1.46
N SER A 57 6.35 23.18 0.18
CA SER A 57 5.97 24.20 -0.81
C SER A 57 4.60 23.94 -1.46
N GLY A 58 3.89 22.89 -1.05
CA GLY A 58 2.58 22.49 -1.57
C GLY A 58 2.65 21.77 -2.91
N LYS A 59 3.82 21.28 -3.33
CA LYS A 59 4.01 20.55 -4.58
C LYS A 59 3.96 19.03 -4.36
N VAL A 60 3.41 18.33 -5.34
CA VAL A 60 3.45 16.87 -5.41
C VAL A 60 4.72 16.44 -6.13
N ASN A 61 5.39 15.40 -5.61
CA ASN A 61 6.59 14.86 -6.22
C ASN A 61 6.33 14.42 -7.68
N PRO A 62 7.16 14.82 -8.66
CA PRO A 62 6.96 14.51 -10.09
C PRO A 62 6.88 13.03 -10.39
N TYR A 63 7.66 12.19 -9.72
CA TYR A 63 7.63 10.74 -9.95
C TYR A 63 6.28 10.12 -9.57
N LYS A 64 5.60 10.65 -8.54
CA LYS A 64 4.23 10.23 -8.21
C LYS A 64 3.23 10.63 -9.29
N LEU A 65 3.36 11.84 -9.85
CA LEU A 65 2.48 12.29 -10.93
C LEU A 65 2.64 11.45 -12.20
N ILE A 66 3.88 11.10 -12.54
CA ILE A 66 4.18 10.22 -13.66
C ILE A 66 3.57 8.82 -13.43
N ALA A 67 3.84 8.22 -12.28
CA ALA A 67 3.30 6.91 -11.93
C ALA A 67 1.76 6.90 -11.96
N ALA A 68 1.13 7.91 -11.38
CA ALA A 68 -0.32 8.06 -11.37
C ALA A 68 -0.91 8.16 -12.79
N ARG A 69 -0.25 8.92 -13.68
CA ARG A 69 -0.64 9.05 -15.08
C ARG A 69 -0.61 7.72 -15.81
N PHE A 70 0.49 6.95 -15.66
CA PHE A 70 0.62 5.62 -16.28
C PHE A 70 -0.38 4.61 -15.70
N ALA A 71 -0.59 4.64 -14.39
CA ALA A 71 -1.53 3.75 -13.71
C ALA A 71 -3.01 4.08 -13.99
N GLY A 72 -3.31 5.22 -14.61
CA GLY A 72 -4.65 5.62 -15.02
C GLY A 72 -5.44 6.36 -13.94
N ILE A 73 -4.77 7.01 -12.99
CA ILE A 73 -5.41 7.91 -12.04
C ILE A 73 -5.84 9.18 -12.76
N GLU A 74 -7.12 9.50 -12.69
CA GLU A 74 -7.74 10.60 -13.43
C GLU A 74 -7.50 11.96 -12.76
N LYS A 75 -7.61 11.98 -11.42
CA LYS A 75 -7.48 13.21 -10.63
C LYS A 75 -6.73 12.93 -9.33
N ILE A 76 -5.87 13.87 -8.95
CA ILE A 76 -5.05 13.77 -7.74
C ILE A 76 -5.43 14.94 -6.82
N TYR A 77 -5.76 14.61 -5.58
CA TYR A 77 -6.03 15.57 -4.52
C TYR A 77 -4.83 15.69 -3.60
N LYS A 78 -4.56 16.90 -3.14
CA LYS A 78 -3.52 17.20 -2.16
C LYS A 78 -4.11 17.01 -0.77
N GLY A 79 -3.62 16.02 -0.05
CA GLY A 79 -4.08 15.67 1.30
C GLY A 79 -3.38 14.44 1.81
N SER A 80 -3.47 14.19 3.11
CA SER A 80 -2.81 13.04 3.74
C SER A 80 -3.50 12.63 5.04
N GLY A 81 -3.06 11.52 5.62
CA GLY A 81 -3.53 11.06 6.93
C GLY A 81 -5.00 10.64 6.95
N ALA A 82 -5.58 10.65 8.14
CA ALA A 82 -6.96 10.24 8.38
C ALA A 82 -7.97 11.11 7.62
N GLN A 83 -7.69 12.39 7.45
CA GLN A 83 -8.55 13.35 6.74
C GLN A 83 -8.74 12.95 5.28
N ALA A 84 -7.69 12.46 4.62
CA ALA A 84 -7.77 12.01 3.24
C ALA A 84 -8.64 10.73 3.10
N ILE A 85 -8.53 9.82 4.07
CA ILE A 85 -9.37 8.61 4.14
C ILE A 85 -10.83 8.99 4.36
N ALA A 86 -11.10 9.89 5.31
CA ALA A 86 -12.46 10.37 5.58
C ALA A 86 -13.07 11.09 4.37
N ALA A 87 -12.28 11.92 3.66
CA ALA A 87 -12.72 12.60 2.46
C ALA A 87 -13.10 11.62 1.33
N PHE A 88 -12.35 10.54 1.15
CA PHE A 88 -12.74 9.50 0.21
C PHE A 88 -13.96 8.68 0.67
N ALA A 89 -14.05 8.39 1.97
CA ALA A 89 -15.14 7.56 2.50
C ALA A 89 -16.50 8.26 2.46
N PHE A 90 -16.53 9.56 2.71
CA PHE A 90 -17.79 10.31 2.88
C PHE A 90 -18.03 11.37 1.80
N GLY A 91 -17.00 11.66 1.00
CA GLY A 91 -17.03 12.76 0.05
C GLY A 91 -16.88 14.13 0.74
N THR A 92 -16.56 15.12 -0.06
CA THR A 92 -16.55 16.55 0.29
C THR A 92 -17.04 17.34 -0.91
N GLU A 93 -17.16 18.66 -0.80
CA GLU A 93 -17.50 19.51 -1.94
C GLU A 93 -16.56 19.32 -3.14
N SER A 94 -15.27 19.03 -2.91
CA SER A 94 -14.24 18.94 -3.96
C SER A 94 -13.76 17.51 -4.25
N ILE A 95 -13.95 16.58 -3.31
CA ILE A 95 -13.49 15.18 -3.39
C ILE A 95 -14.71 14.28 -3.43
N PRO A 96 -14.93 13.51 -4.52
CA PRO A 96 -16.06 12.60 -4.59
C PRO A 96 -15.90 11.45 -3.59
N GLN A 97 -17.02 11.01 -3.04
CA GLN A 97 -17.07 9.73 -2.30
C GLN A 97 -16.69 8.58 -3.24
N VAL A 98 -15.92 7.63 -2.72
CA VAL A 98 -15.51 6.44 -3.46
C VAL A 98 -16.13 5.18 -2.88
N ASP A 99 -16.15 4.11 -3.67
CA ASP A 99 -16.70 2.82 -3.25
C ASP A 99 -15.66 1.93 -2.60
N LYS A 100 -14.36 2.17 -2.91
CA LYS A 100 -13.24 1.45 -2.32
C LYS A 100 -12.02 2.36 -2.17
N ILE A 101 -11.35 2.25 -1.01
CA ILE A 101 -10.09 2.92 -0.73
C ILE A 101 -8.98 1.86 -0.72
N ALA A 102 -7.91 2.11 -1.46
CA ALA A 102 -6.76 1.23 -1.55
C ALA A 102 -5.44 2.00 -1.41
N GLY A 103 -4.41 1.30 -1.01
CA GLY A 103 -3.05 1.82 -0.86
C GLY A 103 -2.54 1.78 0.57
N PRO A 104 -1.22 1.59 0.75
CA PRO A 104 -0.57 1.57 2.06
C PRO A 104 -0.51 2.99 2.67
N GLY A 105 -0.37 3.04 3.97
CA GLY A 105 -0.22 4.28 4.72
C GLY A 105 0.34 4.01 6.11
N ASN A 106 0.63 5.06 6.86
CA ASN A 106 1.07 4.95 8.25
C ASN A 106 -0.07 4.47 9.17
N ILE A 107 0.24 4.30 10.45
CA ILE A 107 -0.71 3.85 11.47
C ILE A 107 -2.01 4.66 11.51
N PHE A 108 -1.93 5.99 11.33
CA PHE A 108 -3.11 6.86 11.31
C PHE A 108 -4.02 6.59 10.11
N VAL A 109 -3.43 6.29 8.95
CA VAL A 109 -4.16 5.88 7.74
C VAL A 109 -4.81 4.52 7.94
N ALA A 110 -4.10 3.56 8.52
CA ALA A 110 -4.61 2.23 8.83
C ALA A 110 -5.80 2.30 9.80
N MET A 111 -5.67 3.06 10.90
CA MET A 111 -6.76 3.27 11.86
C MET A 111 -7.97 3.98 11.23
N ALA A 112 -7.74 4.98 10.38
CA ALA A 112 -8.82 5.64 9.67
C ALA A 112 -9.54 4.68 8.71
N LYS A 113 -8.81 3.86 7.95
CA LYS A 113 -9.40 2.80 7.11
C LYS A 113 -10.24 1.82 7.93
N GLN A 114 -9.75 1.42 9.10
CA GLN A 114 -10.51 0.56 10.01
C GLN A 114 -11.82 1.18 10.44
N GLN A 115 -11.82 2.48 10.79
CA GLN A 115 -13.04 3.18 11.22
C GLN A 115 -14.08 3.36 10.12
N VAL A 116 -13.65 3.55 8.88
CA VAL A 116 -14.57 3.73 7.75
C VAL A 116 -14.96 2.41 7.08
N ASN A 117 -14.34 1.29 7.47
CA ASN A 117 -14.67 -0.02 6.94
C ASN A 117 -16.12 -0.39 7.27
N GLY A 118 -16.87 -0.74 6.24
CA GLY A 118 -18.33 -0.92 6.32
C GLY A 118 -19.13 0.25 5.73
N SER A 119 -18.59 1.49 5.77
CA SER A 119 -19.14 2.62 5.01
C SER A 119 -18.52 2.70 3.61
N VAL A 120 -17.30 2.27 3.46
CA VAL A 120 -16.57 2.17 2.19
C VAL A 120 -15.74 0.89 2.19
N GLY A 121 -15.55 0.25 1.04
CA GLY A 121 -14.66 -0.89 0.93
C GLY A 121 -13.19 -0.48 1.14
N ILE A 122 -12.39 -1.33 1.77
CA ILE A 122 -10.94 -1.13 1.89
C ILE A 122 -10.18 -2.31 1.27
N ASP A 123 -8.90 -2.12 0.93
CA ASP A 123 -8.03 -3.18 0.46
C ASP A 123 -7.57 -4.08 1.62
N ALA A 124 -6.81 -3.49 2.58
CA ALA A 124 -6.33 -4.18 3.78
C ALA A 124 -5.97 -3.16 4.86
N LEU A 125 -5.76 -3.67 6.08
CA LEU A 125 -5.15 -2.95 7.19
C LEU A 125 -3.68 -3.37 7.26
N TYR A 126 -2.81 -2.53 6.77
CA TYR A 126 -1.37 -2.78 6.80
C TYR A 126 -0.82 -2.39 8.16
N GLY A 127 -0.16 -3.35 8.84
CA GLY A 127 0.59 -3.14 10.07
C GLY A 127 2.08 -2.88 9.78
N PRO A 128 2.90 -2.70 10.84
CA PRO A 128 4.35 -2.75 10.72
C PRO A 128 4.81 -4.06 10.07
N THR A 129 5.88 -4.00 9.30
CA THR A 129 6.39 -5.17 8.59
C THR A 129 7.04 -6.15 9.56
N GLU A 130 6.55 -7.39 9.59
CA GLU A 130 7.22 -8.52 10.22
C GLU A 130 7.86 -9.36 9.12
N THR A 131 9.19 -9.51 9.15
CA THR A 131 9.93 -10.25 8.14
C THR A 131 10.66 -11.41 8.78
N LEU A 132 10.48 -12.61 8.24
CA LEU A 132 11.16 -13.81 8.67
C LEU A 132 12.13 -14.28 7.58
N VAL A 133 13.41 -14.27 7.88
CA VAL A 133 14.47 -14.86 7.04
C VAL A 133 14.78 -16.25 7.59
N ILE A 134 14.63 -17.28 6.77
CA ILE A 134 14.96 -18.68 7.12
C ILE A 134 16.20 -19.06 6.34
N ALA A 135 17.25 -19.45 7.05
CA ALA A 135 18.55 -19.76 6.45
C ALA A 135 19.14 -21.06 7.03
N ASP A 136 19.75 -21.87 6.19
CA ASP A 136 20.54 -23.04 6.58
C ASP A 136 22.05 -22.71 6.61
N GLU A 137 22.91 -23.74 6.77
CA GLU A 137 24.37 -23.60 6.80
C GLU A 137 25.00 -23.19 5.47
N PHE A 138 24.26 -23.29 4.36
CA PHE A 138 24.73 -22.91 3.03
C PHE A 138 24.36 -21.49 2.62
N ALA A 139 23.56 -20.81 3.43
CA ALA A 139 23.14 -19.45 3.14
C ALA A 139 24.32 -18.46 3.19
N ASP A 140 24.24 -17.42 2.35
CA ASP A 140 25.20 -16.31 2.40
C ASP A 140 24.81 -15.32 3.53
N PRO A 141 25.67 -15.14 4.56
CA PRO A 141 25.36 -14.23 5.66
C PRO A 141 25.20 -12.76 5.23
N GLN A 142 25.88 -12.34 4.14
CA GLN A 142 25.75 -10.99 3.61
C GLN A 142 24.35 -10.72 3.05
N ILE A 143 23.80 -11.69 2.32
CA ILE A 143 22.45 -11.60 1.77
C ILE A 143 21.42 -11.62 2.90
N CYS A 144 21.56 -12.53 3.87
CA CYS A 144 20.66 -12.57 5.03
C CYS A 144 20.67 -11.27 5.83
N ALA A 145 21.85 -10.68 6.05
CA ALA A 145 21.96 -9.40 6.74
C ALA A 145 21.33 -8.26 5.94
N ALA A 146 21.53 -8.22 4.61
CA ALA A 146 20.92 -7.22 3.74
C ALA A 146 19.38 -7.27 3.78
N ASP A 147 18.78 -8.45 3.75
CA ASP A 147 17.33 -8.64 3.85
C ASP A 147 16.80 -8.16 5.21
N ILE A 148 17.49 -8.46 6.29
CA ILE A 148 17.13 -8.01 7.64
C ILE A 148 17.23 -6.50 7.76
N LEU A 149 18.33 -5.91 7.29
CA LEU A 149 18.53 -4.45 7.32
C LEU A 149 17.51 -3.73 6.47
N HIS A 150 17.18 -4.26 5.28
CA HIS A 150 16.15 -3.69 4.43
C HIS A 150 14.78 -3.64 5.15
N ALA A 151 14.41 -4.73 5.84
CA ALA A 151 13.16 -4.75 6.60
C ALA A 151 13.19 -3.78 7.79
N ALA A 152 14.31 -3.70 8.51
CA ALA A 152 14.49 -2.81 9.66
C ALA A 152 14.46 -1.33 9.26
N GLU A 153 15.01 -0.97 8.08
CA GLU A 153 15.01 0.40 7.57
C GLU A 153 13.61 0.89 7.19
N HIS A 154 12.71 -0.03 6.84
CA HIS A 154 11.40 0.33 6.30
C HIS A 154 10.51 1.06 7.31
N ASP A 155 10.51 0.67 8.57
CA ASP A 155 9.69 1.26 9.64
C ASP A 155 10.36 1.03 11.01
N ALA A 156 10.27 2.02 11.91
CA ALA A 156 10.80 1.91 13.27
C ALA A 156 10.12 0.81 14.11
N LEU A 157 8.94 0.36 13.71
CA LEU A 157 8.18 -0.73 14.33
C LEU A 157 8.36 -2.06 13.57
N ALA A 158 9.19 -2.13 12.54
CA ALA A 158 9.44 -3.37 11.83
C ALA A 158 10.17 -4.38 12.72
N ILE A 159 9.81 -5.65 12.59
CA ILE A 159 10.38 -6.76 13.36
C ILE A 159 11.00 -7.78 12.39
N PRO A 160 12.25 -7.60 11.98
CA PRO A 160 12.95 -8.62 11.22
C PRO A 160 13.47 -9.73 12.15
N VAL A 161 13.29 -10.99 11.74
CA VAL A 161 13.69 -12.17 12.50
C VAL A 161 14.50 -13.09 11.60
N LEU A 162 15.65 -13.56 12.08
CA LEU A 162 16.41 -14.65 11.45
C LEU A 162 16.15 -15.96 12.19
N ILE A 163 15.78 -17.00 11.46
CA ILE A 163 15.78 -18.38 11.95
C ILE A 163 16.83 -19.17 11.17
N THR A 164 17.77 -19.78 11.89
CA THR A 164 18.79 -20.64 11.28
C THR A 164 19.14 -21.82 12.18
N THR A 165 19.48 -22.94 11.54
CA THR A 165 20.04 -24.12 12.20
C THR A 165 21.54 -24.00 12.46
N SER A 166 22.21 -23.05 11.81
CA SER A 166 23.66 -22.83 11.89
C SER A 166 24.02 -21.71 12.86
N LYS A 167 24.75 -22.03 13.92
CA LYS A 167 25.29 -21.04 14.84
C LYS A 167 26.29 -20.08 14.18
N ASP A 168 27.00 -20.55 13.15
CA ASP A 168 27.99 -19.75 12.43
C ASP A 168 27.30 -18.72 11.54
N ILE A 169 26.21 -19.07 10.86
CA ILE A 169 25.37 -18.13 10.13
C ILE A 169 24.79 -17.09 11.08
N ALA A 170 24.23 -17.51 12.22
CA ALA A 170 23.67 -16.57 13.19
C ALA A 170 24.69 -15.54 13.68
N LYS A 171 25.92 -15.99 14.02
CA LYS A 171 27.01 -15.10 14.45
C LYS A 171 27.49 -14.19 13.33
N ALA A 172 27.66 -14.73 12.11
CA ALA A 172 28.12 -13.96 10.96
C ALA A 172 27.12 -12.84 10.62
N VAL A 173 25.83 -13.14 10.56
CA VAL A 173 24.77 -12.16 10.31
C VAL A 173 24.73 -11.09 11.42
N SER A 174 24.77 -11.49 12.69
CA SER A 174 24.80 -10.55 13.82
C SER A 174 26.05 -9.65 13.84
N GLY A 175 27.15 -10.09 13.24
CA GLY A 175 28.37 -9.28 13.12
C GLY A 175 28.36 -8.30 11.96
N ILE A 176 27.44 -8.43 11.01
CA ILE A 176 27.25 -7.53 9.87
C ILE A 176 26.24 -6.42 10.20
N ILE A 177 25.21 -6.75 10.99
CA ILE A 177 24.16 -5.82 11.45
C ILE A 177 24.68 -4.98 12.62
#